data_51c3708b36772b157324870808ac9d2b
#
_entry.id   51c3708b36772b157324870808ac9d2b
#
_cell.length_a   1.000
_cell.length_b   1.000
_cell.length_c   1.000
_cell.angle_alpha   90.00
_cell.angle_beta   90.00
_cell.angle_gamma   90.00
#
_symmetry.space_group_name_H-M   'P 1'
#
loop_
_entity.id
_entity.type
_entity.pdbx_description
1 polymer ?
#
loop_
_entity_poly.entity_id
_entity_poly.type
_entity_poly.pdbx_seq_one_letter_code
_entity_poly.pdbx_strand_id
1 'polypeptide(L)'
;MRGNDLYPVLAAFLLVPLFGCAQSLDTSSNPFDQISITGQGEALPPSGTASLLKSAEASALPKPQQEKTATPGQLPFVRSKPEMVPPFPVVLNGLVQRYVDDFVAQPAGLERSFRRSRPYLPEMVSLLKDQGLPPDLVYLSFAESGFSNTGAGPWQLNVVTARRYGLLINRWVDERRDPIRSTRAAAEYLATLHDQTGSDWRMTLVAWNNGDSGVERYIGLQDASYESMMTKLPRRTRQLMNRFMAVDLIARNTREYGLEVEPVSYNQPRPYHLIRVKGGMLLSRIARMVHTTIYALRYLNPAILRDRIPPALDSYEMRVPDAQSGWLYSEPF
;
A
#
# COMPACT_ATOMS: atom_id res chain seq x y z
N MET A 1 70.23 -23.80 18.53
CA MET A 1 69.46 -23.26 19.68
C MET A 1 68.02 -22.99 19.23
N ARG A 2 67.03 -23.73 19.72
CA ARG A 2 65.59 -23.48 19.90
C ARG A 2 64.84 -23.06 18.61
N GLY A 3 63.92 -23.74 18.06
CA GLY A 3 62.96 -24.74 18.56
C GLY A 3 61.61 -24.22 18.06
N ASN A 4 61.07 -24.72 16.91
CA ASN A 4 59.75 -24.40 16.38
C ASN A 4 58.90 -25.66 16.40
N ASP A 5 57.94 -25.70 17.29
CA ASP A 5 56.90 -26.73 17.33
C ASP A 5 55.73 -26.33 16.43
N LEU A 6 55.56 -27.13 15.38
CA LEU A 6 54.38 -27.10 14.48
C LEU A 6 53.36 -28.12 15.00
N TYR A 7 52.16 -27.70 15.37
CA TYR A 7 51.00 -28.57 15.54
C TYR A 7 50.12 -28.56 14.29
N PRO A 8 49.74 -29.72 13.75
CA PRO A 8 48.77 -29.80 12.69
C PRO A 8 47.34 -29.87 13.26
N VAL A 9 46.47 -28.99 12.82
CA VAL A 9 45.02 -29.04 13.06
C VAL A 9 44.39 -30.00 12.07
N LEU A 10 43.86 -31.12 12.55
CA LEU A 10 43.02 -32.05 11.79
C LEU A 10 41.71 -31.38 11.46
N ALA A 11 41.40 -31.23 10.17
CA ALA A 11 40.09 -30.90 9.69
C ALA A 11 39.22 -32.16 9.62
N ALA A 12 38.23 -32.26 10.49
CA ALA A 12 37.20 -33.28 10.41
C ALA A 12 36.10 -32.82 9.45
N PHE A 13 36.01 -33.44 8.27
CA PHE A 13 34.87 -33.32 7.34
C PHE A 13 33.69 -34.11 7.92
N LEU A 14 32.67 -33.40 8.40
CA LEU A 14 31.38 -33.96 8.66
C LEU A 14 30.48 -33.76 7.41
N LEU A 15 30.27 -34.87 6.72
CA LEU A 15 29.26 -35.02 5.67
C LEU A 15 27.88 -34.93 6.30
N VAL A 16 27.15 -33.86 5.99
CA VAL A 16 25.72 -33.74 6.28
C VAL A 16 24.97 -34.10 4.97
N PRO A 17 24.02 -35.04 5.00
CA PRO A 17 23.25 -35.39 3.80
C PRO A 17 22.31 -34.28 3.40
N LEU A 18 22.36 -33.87 2.14
CA LEU A 18 21.41 -33.04 1.44
C LEU A 18 20.06 -33.79 1.31
N PHE A 19 19.14 -33.61 2.24
CA PHE A 19 17.74 -33.87 1.96
C PHE A 19 17.10 -32.54 1.54
N GLY A 20 16.84 -32.43 0.23
CA GLY A 20 16.09 -31.35 -0.35
C GLY A 20 14.63 -31.44 0.10
N CYS A 21 14.19 -30.47 0.87
CA CYS A 21 12.79 -30.12 0.97
C CYS A 21 12.64 -28.75 0.30
N ALA A 22 12.19 -28.75 -0.93
CA ALA A 22 11.76 -27.56 -1.61
C ALA A 22 10.46 -27.08 -0.93
N GLN A 23 10.59 -26.21 0.07
CA GLN A 23 9.46 -25.45 0.55
C GLN A 23 9.18 -24.36 -0.48
N SER A 24 8.05 -24.51 -1.16
CA SER A 24 7.45 -23.43 -1.94
C SER A 24 7.25 -22.24 -1.01
N LEU A 25 8.00 -21.18 -1.26
CA LEU A 25 7.79 -19.88 -0.61
C LEU A 25 6.42 -19.39 -1.05
N ASP A 26 5.47 -19.45 -0.14
CA ASP A 26 4.17 -18.82 -0.27
C ASP A 26 4.36 -17.31 -0.26
N THR A 27 4.39 -16.69 -1.46
CA THR A 27 4.66 -15.26 -1.66
C THR A 27 3.44 -14.37 -1.38
N SER A 28 2.39 -14.92 -0.77
CA SER A 28 1.14 -14.20 -0.51
C SER A 28 1.04 -13.59 0.89
N SER A 29 1.98 -13.83 1.81
CA SER A 29 1.93 -13.27 3.16
C SER A 29 2.44 -11.82 3.20
N ASN A 30 1.65 -10.94 3.81
CA ASN A 30 2.04 -9.59 4.17
C ASN A 30 3.27 -9.67 5.11
N PRO A 31 4.39 -8.97 4.82
CA PRO A 31 5.59 -9.02 5.65
C PRO A 31 5.37 -8.64 7.12
N PHE A 32 4.23 -7.98 7.43
CA PHE A 32 3.85 -7.61 8.79
C PHE A 32 2.98 -8.64 9.50
N ASP A 33 2.47 -9.69 8.82
CA ASP A 33 1.65 -10.73 9.45
C ASP A 33 2.49 -11.68 10.34
N GLN A 34 3.82 -11.63 10.23
CA GLN A 34 4.73 -12.40 11.07
C GLN A 34 4.96 -11.77 12.46
N ILE A 35 4.48 -10.53 12.68
CA ILE A 35 4.55 -9.89 13.99
C ILE A 35 3.35 -10.35 14.82
N SER A 36 3.53 -11.44 15.56
CA SER A 36 2.53 -11.96 16.49
C SER A 36 2.73 -11.38 17.88
N ILE A 37 1.81 -10.53 18.33
CA ILE A 37 1.76 -10.13 19.72
C ILE A 37 1.22 -11.32 20.50
N THR A 38 2.08 -12.05 21.21
CA THR A 38 1.68 -13.12 22.12
C THR A 38 1.04 -12.53 23.36
N GLY A 39 -0.26 -12.34 23.30
CA GLY A 39 -1.10 -12.08 24.47
C GLY A 39 -2.10 -13.21 24.60
N GLN A 40 -2.01 -13.98 25.66
CA GLN A 40 -2.97 -15.05 25.99
C GLN A 40 -4.37 -14.43 26.11
N GLY A 41 -5.32 -14.99 25.37
CA GLY A 41 -6.73 -14.62 25.41
C GLY A 41 -7.56 -15.70 24.72
N GLU A 42 -8.27 -16.41 25.49
CA GLU A 42 -9.31 -17.43 25.35
C GLU A 42 -9.96 -17.62 23.96
N ALA A 43 -10.07 -18.90 23.57
CA ALA A 43 -10.80 -19.38 22.43
C ALA A 43 -12.33 -19.28 22.69
N LEU A 44 -13.08 -18.68 21.77
CA LEU A 44 -14.52 -18.76 21.67
C LEU A 44 -14.92 -19.82 20.67
N PRO A 45 -16.04 -20.56 20.91
CA PRO A 45 -16.44 -21.71 20.10
C PRO A 45 -17.02 -21.31 18.73
N PRO A 46 -17.08 -22.24 17.78
CA PRO A 46 -17.61 -21.98 16.44
C PRO A 46 -19.14 -21.93 16.47
N SER A 47 -19.70 -20.80 16.06
CA SER A 47 -21.15 -20.70 15.82
C SER A 47 -21.49 -21.13 14.40
N GLY A 48 -22.45 -22.02 14.36
CA GLY A 48 -22.96 -22.75 13.21
C GLY A 48 -23.57 -21.87 12.11
N THR A 49 -23.53 -22.51 11.00
CA THR A 49 -24.04 -22.14 9.70
C THR A 49 -25.55 -22.11 9.59
N ALA A 50 -25.96 -21.35 8.60
CA ALA A 50 -27.03 -21.59 7.64
C ALA A 50 -28.40 -20.95 7.88
N SER A 51 -28.78 -20.35 6.77
CA SER A 51 -30.16 -20.07 6.33
C SER A 51 -30.80 -18.80 6.85
N LEU A 52 -30.76 -17.79 5.95
CA LEU A 52 -31.96 -17.03 5.56
C LEU A 52 -31.59 -16.09 4.37
N LEU A 53 -31.62 -16.69 3.18
CA LEU A 53 -31.81 -15.93 1.94
C LEU A 53 -33.30 -15.75 1.78
N LYS A 54 -33.80 -14.54 2.01
CA LYS A 54 -34.97 -13.97 1.27
C LYS A 54 -35.16 -12.51 1.60
N SER A 55 -35.23 -11.74 0.49
CA SER A 55 -35.86 -10.40 0.35
C SER A 55 -35.32 -9.25 1.19
N ALA A 56 -34.40 -8.47 0.60
CA ALA A 56 -34.40 -7.02 0.73
C ALA A 56 -34.31 -6.44 -0.66
N GLU A 57 -35.35 -5.75 -1.06
CA GLU A 57 -35.43 -4.97 -2.30
C GLU A 57 -34.31 -3.93 -2.35
N ALA A 58 -33.65 -3.89 -3.50
CA ALA A 58 -32.58 -2.95 -3.79
C ALA A 58 -33.13 -1.51 -3.76
N SER A 59 -32.81 -0.77 -2.70
CA SER A 59 -32.89 0.68 -2.73
C SER A 59 -31.81 1.20 -3.67
N ALA A 60 -32.24 1.75 -4.79
CA ALA A 60 -31.35 2.24 -5.84
C ALA A 60 -30.54 3.44 -5.35
N LEU A 61 -29.24 3.27 -5.24
CA LEU A 61 -28.28 4.36 -5.11
C LEU A 61 -28.30 5.21 -6.38
N PRO A 62 -28.16 6.53 -6.30
CA PRO A 62 -28.16 7.40 -7.46
C PRO A 62 -27.00 7.04 -8.40
N LYS A 63 -27.34 6.83 -9.68
CA LYS A 63 -26.38 6.64 -10.77
C LYS A 63 -25.49 7.90 -10.87
N PRO A 64 -24.18 7.75 -11.18
CA PRO A 64 -23.35 8.89 -11.51
C PRO A 64 -23.97 9.64 -12.67
N GLN A 65 -24.21 10.93 -12.49
CA GLN A 65 -24.71 11.81 -13.54
C GLN A 65 -23.64 11.86 -14.64
N GLN A 66 -24.07 11.56 -15.87
CA GLN A 66 -23.24 11.75 -17.06
C GLN A 66 -22.85 13.24 -17.13
N GLU A 67 -21.57 13.50 -17.17
CA GLU A 67 -21.02 14.84 -17.44
C GLU A 67 -21.61 15.38 -18.73
N LYS A 68 -22.36 16.47 -18.60
CA LYS A 68 -22.73 17.31 -19.73
C LYS A 68 -21.45 17.91 -20.30
N THR A 69 -21.24 17.70 -21.58
CA THR A 69 -20.20 18.32 -22.40
C THR A 69 -20.02 19.79 -22.04
N ALA A 70 -18.84 20.12 -21.49
CA ALA A 70 -18.48 21.48 -21.13
C ALA A 70 -18.34 22.33 -22.38
N THR A 71 -19.06 23.44 -22.40
CA THR A 71 -18.98 24.51 -23.41
C THR A 71 -17.58 25.15 -23.38
N PRO A 72 -16.91 25.39 -24.51
CA PRO A 72 -15.59 26.04 -24.53
C PRO A 72 -15.72 27.50 -24.09
N GLY A 73 -15.18 27.87 -22.95
CA GLY A 73 -15.14 29.27 -22.51
C GLY A 73 -15.10 29.53 -21.01
N GLN A 74 -15.17 28.50 -20.15
CA GLN A 74 -14.97 28.73 -18.73
C GLN A 74 -13.48 28.62 -18.38
N LEU A 75 -12.93 29.75 -17.90
CA LEU A 75 -11.57 29.82 -17.30
C LEU A 75 -11.42 28.76 -16.20
N PRO A 76 -10.26 28.12 -16.08
CA PRO A 76 -10.03 27.16 -15.02
C PRO A 76 -10.20 27.84 -13.66
N PHE A 77 -11.02 27.23 -12.80
CA PHE A 77 -11.19 27.61 -11.41
C PHE A 77 -9.80 27.67 -10.75
N VAL A 78 -9.32 28.89 -10.50
CA VAL A 78 -8.09 29.11 -9.74
C VAL A 78 -8.38 28.65 -8.32
N ARG A 79 -7.94 27.42 -7.98
CA ARG A 79 -7.92 26.97 -6.58
C ARG A 79 -7.11 27.99 -5.80
N SER A 80 -7.73 28.62 -4.81
CA SER A 80 -7.06 29.31 -3.72
C SER A 80 -5.89 28.46 -3.21
N LYS A 81 -4.79 29.13 -2.82
CA LYS A 81 -3.58 28.48 -2.22
C LYS A 81 -4.02 27.29 -1.36
N PRO A 82 -3.41 26.10 -1.52
CA PRO A 82 -3.78 24.96 -0.71
C PRO A 82 -3.60 25.34 0.77
N GLU A 83 -4.70 25.41 1.47
CA GLU A 83 -4.71 25.51 2.92
C GLU A 83 -3.87 24.32 3.43
N MET A 84 -2.97 24.59 4.39
CA MET A 84 -2.03 23.58 4.86
C MET A 84 -2.83 22.48 5.56
N VAL A 85 -3.02 21.34 4.89
CA VAL A 85 -3.75 20.20 5.47
C VAL A 85 -2.99 19.72 6.70
N PRO A 86 -3.62 19.68 7.87
CA PRO A 86 -2.96 19.25 9.10
C PRO A 86 -2.55 17.76 8.98
N PRO A 87 -1.50 17.35 9.70
CA PRO A 87 -1.10 15.96 9.76
C PRO A 87 -2.20 15.10 10.42
N PHE A 88 -2.20 13.79 10.12
CA PHE A 88 -3.10 12.86 10.79
C PHE A 88 -2.91 12.89 12.31
N PRO A 89 -4.00 12.92 13.12
CA PRO A 89 -3.91 12.96 14.58
C PRO A 89 -3.51 11.57 15.12
N VAL A 90 -2.24 11.37 15.40
CA VAL A 90 -1.72 10.11 15.96
C VAL A 90 -1.94 10.06 17.46
N VAL A 91 -2.46 8.93 17.93
CA VAL A 91 -2.61 8.65 19.38
C VAL A 91 -1.51 7.68 19.78
N LEU A 92 -0.52 8.17 20.55
CA LEU A 92 0.50 7.31 21.15
C LEU A 92 -0.03 6.74 22.46
N ASN A 93 -0.24 5.44 22.50
CA ASN A 93 -0.63 4.68 23.70
C ASN A 93 0.13 3.33 23.74
N GLY A 94 -0.08 2.56 24.80
CA GLY A 94 0.63 1.27 24.97
C GLY A 94 0.38 0.24 23.88
N LEU A 95 -0.73 0.36 23.11
CA LEU A 95 -0.99 -0.54 21.97
C LEU A 95 -0.16 -0.12 20.75
N VAL A 96 -0.12 1.17 20.43
CA VAL A 96 0.67 1.72 19.32
C VAL A 96 2.17 1.55 19.63
N GLN A 97 2.58 1.82 20.88
CA GLN A 97 3.99 1.67 21.29
C GLN A 97 4.52 0.25 21.05
N ARG A 98 3.73 -0.78 21.34
CA ARG A 98 4.15 -2.18 21.04
C ARG A 98 4.46 -2.40 19.57
N TYR A 99 3.65 -1.85 18.65
CA TYR A 99 3.96 -1.93 17.21
C TYR A 99 5.22 -1.14 16.83
N VAL A 100 5.46 0.01 17.47
CA VAL A 100 6.71 0.76 17.28
C VAL A 100 7.89 -0.10 17.74
N ASP A 101 7.81 -0.69 18.94
CA ASP A 101 8.88 -1.55 19.48
C ASP A 101 9.14 -2.77 18.59
N ASP A 102 8.08 -3.41 18.07
CA ASP A 102 8.21 -4.55 17.14
C ASP A 102 8.88 -4.15 15.82
N PHE A 103 8.53 -3.00 15.25
CA PHE A 103 9.16 -2.49 14.04
C PHE A 103 10.63 -2.11 14.25
N VAL A 104 10.96 -1.52 15.39
CA VAL A 104 12.34 -1.16 15.76
C VAL A 104 13.18 -2.42 16.02
N ALA A 105 12.59 -3.42 16.66
CA ALA A 105 13.27 -4.70 16.88
C ALA A 105 13.51 -5.50 15.58
N GLN A 106 12.65 -5.32 14.57
CA GLN A 106 12.72 -6.02 13.29
C GLN A 106 12.60 -5.05 12.10
N PRO A 107 13.55 -4.13 11.89
CA PRO A 107 13.40 -2.99 10.96
C PRO A 107 13.39 -3.40 9.48
N ALA A 108 13.98 -4.54 9.13
CA ALA A 108 14.21 -4.93 7.74
C ALA A 108 12.94 -4.97 6.87
N GLY A 109 11.79 -5.34 7.45
CA GLY A 109 10.50 -5.36 6.75
C GLY A 109 10.04 -3.96 6.38
N LEU A 110 10.08 -3.04 7.34
CA LEU A 110 9.66 -1.65 7.17
C LEU A 110 10.62 -0.90 6.25
N GLU A 111 11.92 -1.11 6.39
CA GLU A 111 12.94 -0.53 5.51
C GLU A 111 12.76 -0.96 4.04
N ARG A 112 12.50 -2.26 3.79
CA ARG A 112 12.16 -2.72 2.43
C ARG A 112 10.93 -2.01 1.89
N SER A 113 9.94 -1.75 2.73
CA SER A 113 8.72 -1.04 2.34
C SER A 113 9.03 0.41 1.94
N PHE A 114 9.83 1.12 2.73
CA PHE A 114 10.28 2.47 2.40
C PHE A 114 11.10 2.49 1.11
N ARG A 115 12.04 1.56 0.92
CA ARG A 115 12.82 1.48 -0.32
C ARG A 115 11.94 1.27 -1.55
N ARG A 116 10.93 0.36 -1.48
CA ARG A 116 10.00 0.13 -2.59
C ARG A 116 9.11 1.33 -2.90
N SER A 117 8.70 2.09 -1.88
CA SER A 117 7.83 3.24 -2.06
C SER A 117 8.55 4.46 -2.64
N ARG A 118 9.86 4.55 -2.48
CA ARG A 118 10.68 5.72 -2.79
C ARG A 118 10.39 6.36 -4.15
N PRO A 119 10.26 5.63 -5.27
CA PRO A 119 9.98 6.21 -6.58
C PRO A 119 8.59 6.83 -6.71
N TYR A 120 7.64 6.47 -5.85
CA TYR A 120 6.23 6.83 -5.96
C TYR A 120 5.75 7.75 -4.84
N LEU A 121 6.39 7.70 -3.68
CA LEU A 121 5.92 8.33 -2.46
C LEU A 121 5.68 9.84 -2.60
N PRO A 122 6.54 10.63 -3.27
CA PRO A 122 6.28 12.06 -3.47
C PRO A 122 4.99 12.34 -4.24
N GLU A 123 4.72 11.57 -5.30
CA GLU A 123 3.49 11.73 -6.09
C GLU A 123 2.25 11.25 -5.34
N MET A 124 2.36 10.14 -4.58
CA MET A 124 1.27 9.64 -3.74
C MET A 124 0.86 10.65 -2.68
N VAL A 125 1.82 11.29 -2.03
CA VAL A 125 1.58 12.36 -1.06
C VAL A 125 0.93 13.58 -1.71
N SER A 126 1.36 13.95 -2.93
CA SER A 126 0.71 15.03 -3.69
C SER A 126 -0.75 14.72 -3.98
N LEU A 127 -1.06 13.50 -4.42
CA LEU A 127 -2.44 13.07 -4.70
C LEU A 127 -3.35 13.15 -3.48
N LEU A 128 -2.86 12.78 -2.30
CA LEU A 128 -3.61 12.93 -1.04
C LEU A 128 -3.89 14.40 -0.73
N LYS A 129 -2.86 15.26 -0.83
CA LYS A 129 -2.98 16.71 -0.61
C LYS A 129 -3.96 17.35 -1.60
N ASP A 130 -3.94 16.94 -2.87
CA ASP A 130 -4.85 17.45 -3.91
C ASP A 130 -6.32 17.13 -3.61
N GLN A 131 -6.59 16.10 -2.82
CA GLN A 131 -7.92 15.75 -2.30
C GLN A 131 -8.21 16.39 -0.93
N GLY A 132 -7.33 17.25 -0.40
CA GLY A 132 -7.50 17.86 0.92
C GLY A 132 -7.29 16.88 2.09
N LEU A 133 -6.58 15.77 1.86
CA LEU A 133 -6.35 14.73 2.87
C LEU A 133 -4.98 14.90 3.53
N PRO A 134 -4.84 14.50 4.82
CA PRO A 134 -3.54 14.44 5.48
C PRO A 134 -2.54 13.60 4.66
N PRO A 135 -1.35 14.15 4.39
CA PRO A 135 -0.32 13.45 3.60
C PRO A 135 0.13 12.13 4.25
N ASP A 136 0.07 12.07 5.58
CA ASP A 136 0.49 10.92 6.39
C ASP A 136 -0.41 9.69 6.14
N LEU A 137 -1.60 9.85 5.58
CA LEU A 137 -2.45 8.73 5.16
C LEU A 137 -1.77 7.83 4.12
N VAL A 138 -0.72 8.29 3.46
CA VAL A 138 0.11 7.44 2.58
C VAL A 138 0.64 6.20 3.32
N TYR A 139 0.90 6.32 4.63
CA TYR A 139 1.41 5.22 5.45
C TYR A 139 0.36 4.14 5.76
N LEU A 140 -0.92 4.39 5.45
CA LEU A 140 -1.94 3.36 5.48
C LEU A 140 -1.63 2.24 4.47
N SER A 141 -1.05 2.57 3.31
CA SER A 141 -0.59 1.58 2.33
C SER A 141 0.55 0.68 2.85
N PHE A 142 1.35 1.18 3.79
CA PHE A 142 2.36 0.38 4.49
C PHE A 142 1.70 -0.55 5.51
N ALA A 143 0.73 -0.07 6.26
CA ALA A 143 -0.01 -0.87 7.22
C ALA A 143 -0.84 -1.99 6.55
N GLU A 144 -1.38 -1.74 5.37
CA GLU A 144 -2.19 -2.70 4.60
C GLU A 144 -1.35 -3.84 3.99
N SER A 145 -0.22 -3.51 3.39
CA SER A 145 0.52 -4.47 2.56
C SER A 145 2.03 -4.47 2.75
N GLY A 146 2.57 -3.59 3.62
CA GLY A 146 4.00 -3.29 3.60
C GLY A 146 4.44 -2.64 2.30
N PHE A 147 3.55 -1.87 1.65
CA PHE A 147 3.78 -1.28 0.34
C PHE A 147 4.07 -2.34 -0.74
N SER A 148 3.29 -3.39 -0.79
CA SER A 148 3.44 -4.44 -1.80
C SER A 148 2.70 -4.10 -3.09
N ASN A 149 3.37 -4.29 -4.23
CA ASN A 149 2.76 -4.16 -5.57
C ASN A 149 2.19 -5.50 -6.08
N THR A 150 2.04 -6.50 -5.21
CA THR A 150 1.43 -7.79 -5.51
C THR A 150 0.02 -7.89 -4.93
N GLY A 151 -0.68 -9.00 -5.20
CA GLY A 151 -2.04 -9.19 -4.69
C GLY A 151 -2.97 -8.05 -5.11
N ALA A 152 -3.60 -7.40 -4.15
CA ALA A 152 -4.47 -6.24 -4.35
C ALA A 152 -3.72 -4.88 -4.30
N GLY A 153 -2.38 -4.90 -4.40
CA GLY A 153 -1.53 -3.71 -4.48
C GLY A 153 -1.30 -3.01 -3.13
N PRO A 154 -0.68 -1.81 -3.12
CA PRO A 154 -0.29 -1.13 -1.89
C PRO A 154 -1.46 -0.87 -0.93
N TRP A 155 -2.60 -0.51 -1.44
CA TRP A 155 -3.79 -0.10 -0.67
C TRP A 155 -4.75 -1.24 -0.35
N GLN A 156 -4.51 -2.46 -0.82
CA GLN A 156 -5.36 -3.63 -0.64
C GLN A 156 -6.85 -3.41 -0.95
N LEU A 157 -7.16 -2.53 -1.91
CA LEU A 157 -8.52 -2.25 -2.34
C LEU A 157 -9.19 -3.53 -2.85
N ASN A 158 -10.41 -3.80 -2.38
CA ASN A 158 -11.21 -4.87 -2.97
C ASN A 158 -11.62 -4.53 -4.41
N VAL A 159 -11.98 -5.53 -5.20
CA VAL A 159 -12.28 -5.35 -6.64
C VAL A 159 -13.47 -4.42 -6.89
N VAL A 160 -14.49 -4.47 -6.03
CA VAL A 160 -15.71 -3.66 -6.16
C VAL A 160 -15.38 -2.18 -5.93
N THR A 161 -14.71 -1.87 -4.81
CA THR A 161 -14.25 -0.52 -4.50
C THR A 161 -13.30 0.01 -5.58
N ALA A 162 -12.30 -0.79 -5.96
CA ALA A 162 -11.32 -0.39 -6.97
C ALA A 162 -11.98 -0.01 -8.31
N ARG A 163 -12.96 -0.80 -8.77
CA ARG A 163 -13.71 -0.49 -10.00
C ARG A 163 -14.62 0.73 -9.85
N ARG A 164 -15.23 0.92 -8.67
CA ARG A 164 -16.07 2.10 -8.38
C ARG A 164 -15.26 3.39 -8.53
N TYR A 165 -13.99 3.37 -8.14
CA TYR A 165 -13.04 4.49 -8.25
C TYR A 165 -12.16 4.41 -9.50
N GLY A 166 -12.64 3.78 -10.58
CA GLY A 166 -12.10 3.88 -11.93
C GLY A 166 -10.90 3.00 -12.25
N LEU A 167 -10.49 2.07 -11.37
CA LEU A 167 -9.36 1.19 -11.65
C LEU A 167 -9.71 0.07 -12.63
N LEU A 168 -8.89 -0.10 -13.66
CA LEU A 168 -9.00 -1.18 -14.62
C LEU A 168 -8.46 -2.49 -14.01
N ILE A 169 -9.34 -3.50 -13.96
CA ILE A 169 -8.99 -4.84 -13.46
C ILE A 169 -9.52 -5.88 -14.45
N ASN A 170 -8.60 -6.57 -15.11
CA ASN A 170 -8.88 -7.67 -16.02
C ASN A 170 -7.70 -8.66 -16.07
N ARG A 171 -7.72 -9.67 -16.99
CA ARG A 171 -6.65 -10.67 -17.14
C ARG A 171 -5.29 -10.10 -17.57
N TRP A 172 -5.22 -8.87 -18.05
CA TRP A 172 -4.01 -8.23 -18.59
C TRP A 172 -3.44 -7.18 -17.64
N VAL A 173 -4.31 -6.49 -16.92
CA VAL A 173 -3.98 -5.37 -16.06
C VAL A 173 -4.77 -5.47 -14.76
N ASP A 174 -4.10 -5.19 -13.65
CA ASP A 174 -4.71 -4.93 -12.34
C ASP A 174 -4.13 -3.62 -11.78
N GLU A 175 -4.85 -2.52 -11.98
CA GLU A 175 -4.36 -1.19 -11.60
C GLU A 175 -4.35 -0.94 -10.09
N ARG A 176 -4.88 -1.85 -9.28
CA ARG A 176 -4.67 -1.83 -7.83
C ARG A 176 -3.19 -1.96 -7.47
N ARG A 177 -2.40 -2.65 -8.32
CA ARG A 177 -0.96 -2.84 -8.16
C ARG A 177 -0.13 -1.61 -8.54
N ASP A 178 -0.70 -0.67 -9.28
CA ASP A 178 -0.05 0.58 -9.63
C ASP A 178 -0.11 1.56 -8.45
N PRO A 179 1.05 1.96 -7.86
CA PRO A 179 1.03 2.82 -6.67
C PRO A 179 0.33 4.16 -6.89
N ILE A 180 0.48 4.77 -8.06
CA ILE A 180 -0.10 6.08 -8.34
C ILE A 180 -1.58 5.99 -8.64
N ARG A 181 -1.99 5.06 -9.52
CA ARG A 181 -3.41 4.89 -9.88
C ARG A 181 -4.22 4.43 -8.67
N SER A 182 -3.69 3.46 -7.92
CA SER A 182 -4.38 2.99 -6.71
C SER A 182 -4.42 4.04 -5.60
N THR A 183 -3.41 4.93 -5.50
CA THR A 183 -3.47 6.05 -4.55
C THR A 183 -4.55 7.06 -4.93
N ARG A 184 -4.74 7.36 -6.21
CA ARG A 184 -5.83 8.25 -6.64
C ARG A 184 -7.18 7.68 -6.21
N ALA A 185 -7.43 6.40 -6.52
CA ALA A 185 -8.65 5.72 -6.12
C ALA A 185 -8.83 5.65 -4.59
N ALA A 186 -7.74 5.38 -3.85
CA ALA A 186 -7.74 5.35 -2.39
C ALA A 186 -8.02 6.73 -1.78
N ALA A 187 -7.46 7.79 -2.34
CA ALA A 187 -7.68 9.15 -1.89
C ALA A 187 -9.16 9.58 -2.06
N GLU A 188 -9.75 9.32 -3.22
CA GLU A 188 -11.16 9.59 -3.46
C GLU A 188 -12.08 8.78 -2.52
N TYR A 189 -11.74 7.51 -2.29
CA TYR A 189 -12.49 6.67 -1.34
C TYR A 189 -12.34 7.15 0.10
N LEU A 190 -11.13 7.50 0.55
CA LEU A 190 -10.89 8.05 1.89
C LEU A 190 -11.64 9.38 2.10
N ALA A 191 -11.65 10.26 1.10
CA ALA A 191 -12.41 11.51 1.17
C ALA A 191 -13.92 11.21 1.34
N THR A 192 -14.47 10.28 0.55
CA THR A 192 -15.87 9.86 0.67
C THR A 192 -16.18 9.31 2.08
N LEU A 193 -15.32 8.44 2.60
CA LEU A 193 -15.50 7.88 3.94
C LEU A 193 -15.38 8.95 5.03
N HIS A 194 -14.47 9.91 4.87
CA HIS A 194 -14.26 11.00 5.82
C HIS A 194 -15.51 11.87 5.94
N ASP A 195 -16.12 12.21 4.82
CA ASP A 195 -17.39 12.94 4.79
C ASP A 195 -18.53 12.14 5.45
N GLN A 196 -18.63 10.84 5.16
CA GLN A 196 -19.64 9.94 5.73
C GLN A 196 -19.49 9.72 7.25
N THR A 197 -18.29 9.84 7.76
CA THR A 197 -17.98 9.64 9.19
C THR A 197 -17.97 10.94 10.01
N GLY A 198 -18.53 12.02 9.47
CA GLY A 198 -18.60 13.30 10.15
C GLY A 198 -17.22 13.92 10.40
N SER A 199 -16.28 13.69 9.52
CA SER A 199 -14.89 14.20 9.58
C SER A 199 -14.09 13.70 10.79
N ASP A 200 -14.43 12.52 11.33
CA ASP A 200 -13.61 11.84 12.33
C ASP A 200 -12.65 10.85 11.68
N TRP A 201 -11.37 11.13 11.71
CA TRP A 201 -10.32 10.28 11.12
C TRP A 201 -10.25 8.87 11.72
N ARG A 202 -10.58 8.70 13.00
CA ARG A 202 -10.62 7.38 13.64
C ARG A 202 -11.72 6.54 13.01
N MET A 203 -12.90 7.13 12.83
CA MET A 203 -14.05 6.49 12.19
C MET A 203 -13.82 6.26 10.72
N THR A 204 -13.11 7.17 10.04
CA THR A 204 -12.68 6.98 8.64
C THR A 204 -11.83 5.72 8.47
N LEU A 205 -10.87 5.46 9.37
CA LEU A 205 -10.07 4.24 9.35
C LEU A 205 -10.89 2.98 9.68
N VAL A 206 -11.85 3.10 10.59
CA VAL A 206 -12.80 2.00 10.86
C VAL A 206 -13.62 1.67 9.63
N ALA A 207 -14.16 2.68 8.96
CA ALA A 207 -14.92 2.55 7.72
C ALA A 207 -14.07 1.98 6.58
N TRP A 208 -12.84 2.45 6.42
CA TRP A 208 -11.89 1.92 5.45
C TRP A 208 -11.72 0.41 5.55
N ASN A 209 -11.51 -0.10 6.76
CA ASN A 209 -11.26 -1.53 6.99
C ASN A 209 -12.52 -2.40 6.93
N ASN A 210 -13.69 -1.85 7.30
CA ASN A 210 -14.94 -2.61 7.40
C ASN A 210 -15.90 -2.35 6.22
N GLY A 211 -15.56 -1.42 5.32
CA GLY A 211 -16.43 -1.00 4.21
C GLY A 211 -17.58 -0.10 4.65
N ASP A 212 -18.46 0.25 3.69
CA ASP A 212 -19.58 1.16 3.90
C ASP A 212 -20.51 0.72 5.07
N SER A 213 -20.74 -0.59 5.23
CA SER A 213 -21.53 -1.16 6.34
C SER A 213 -20.85 -1.00 7.73
N GLY A 214 -19.53 -0.76 7.75
CA GLY A 214 -18.78 -0.51 8.97
C GLY A 214 -19.09 0.85 9.58
N VAL A 215 -19.42 1.85 8.76
CA VAL A 215 -19.82 3.18 9.22
C VAL A 215 -21.06 3.07 10.08
N GLU A 216 -22.14 2.50 9.57
CA GLU A 216 -23.41 2.36 10.31
C GLU A 216 -23.25 1.59 11.62
N ARG A 217 -22.46 0.52 11.60
CA ARG A 217 -22.25 -0.34 12.78
C ARG A 217 -21.52 0.35 13.92
N TYR A 218 -20.55 1.20 13.60
CA TYR A 218 -19.62 1.77 14.59
C TYR A 218 -19.77 3.28 14.78
N ILE A 219 -20.72 3.93 14.12
CA ILE A 219 -20.92 5.39 14.21
C ILE A 219 -21.13 5.87 15.66
N GLY A 220 -21.77 5.06 16.50
CA GLY A 220 -21.94 5.37 17.94
C GLY A 220 -20.65 5.34 18.77
N LEU A 221 -19.48 5.09 18.16
CA LEU A 221 -18.18 5.14 18.84
C LEU A 221 -17.44 6.46 18.63
N GLN A 222 -18.01 7.42 17.93
CA GLN A 222 -17.36 8.70 17.62
C GLN A 222 -16.94 9.45 18.90
N ASP A 223 -17.80 9.48 19.93
CA ASP A 223 -17.54 10.15 21.20
C ASP A 223 -16.75 9.30 22.21
N ALA A 224 -16.43 8.06 21.86
CA ALA A 224 -15.68 7.17 22.74
C ALA A 224 -14.18 7.54 22.76
N SER A 225 -13.54 7.33 23.94
CA SER A 225 -12.08 7.37 23.98
C SER A 225 -11.48 6.32 23.05
N TYR A 226 -10.23 6.53 22.59
CA TYR A 226 -9.56 5.59 21.70
C TYR A 226 -9.51 4.18 22.30
N GLU A 227 -9.18 4.05 23.59
CA GLU A 227 -9.11 2.80 24.32
C GLU A 227 -10.46 2.09 24.36
N SER A 228 -11.53 2.84 24.68
CA SER A 228 -12.90 2.30 24.70
C SER A 228 -13.33 1.83 23.31
N MET A 229 -13.05 2.59 22.27
CA MET A 229 -13.32 2.23 20.89
C MET A 229 -12.58 0.93 20.51
N MET A 230 -11.28 0.80 20.88
CA MET A 230 -10.48 -0.38 20.59
C MET A 230 -11.07 -1.67 21.17
N THR A 231 -11.76 -1.62 22.32
CA THR A 231 -12.39 -2.82 22.92
C THR A 231 -13.56 -3.36 22.08
N LYS A 232 -14.22 -2.50 21.32
CA LYS A 232 -15.45 -2.80 20.55
C LYS A 232 -15.19 -3.14 19.09
N LEU A 233 -13.98 -2.81 18.57
CA LEU A 233 -13.61 -3.06 17.17
C LEU A 233 -13.13 -4.49 16.92
N PRO A 234 -13.34 -5.03 15.70
CA PRO A 234 -12.74 -6.30 15.28
C PRO A 234 -11.20 -6.27 15.42
N ARG A 235 -10.61 -7.43 15.71
CA ARG A 235 -9.15 -7.57 15.85
C ARG A 235 -8.39 -6.99 14.66
N ARG A 236 -8.83 -7.28 13.43
CA ARG A 236 -8.20 -6.81 12.20
C ARG A 236 -8.19 -5.28 12.12
N THR A 237 -9.31 -4.64 12.44
CA THR A 237 -9.41 -3.17 12.43
C THR A 237 -8.47 -2.54 13.46
N ARG A 238 -8.45 -3.09 14.69
CA ARG A 238 -7.52 -2.64 15.74
C ARG A 238 -6.06 -2.77 15.30
N GLN A 239 -5.70 -3.90 14.68
CA GLN A 239 -4.35 -4.13 14.19
C GLN A 239 -3.96 -3.12 13.10
N LEU A 240 -4.84 -2.87 12.14
CA LEU A 240 -4.59 -1.90 11.08
C LEU A 240 -4.36 -0.50 11.64
N MET A 241 -5.25 -0.03 12.52
CA MET A 241 -5.17 1.32 13.10
C MET A 241 -3.88 1.51 13.90
N ASN A 242 -3.56 0.57 14.81
CA ASN A 242 -2.33 0.68 15.61
C ASN A 242 -1.06 0.57 14.74
N ARG A 243 -1.06 -0.31 13.76
CA ARG A 243 0.05 -0.48 12.82
C ARG A 243 0.25 0.78 11.97
N PHE A 244 -0.81 1.36 11.46
CA PHE A 244 -0.76 2.61 10.70
C PHE A 244 -0.15 3.74 11.55
N MET A 245 -0.64 3.96 12.76
CA MET A 245 -0.12 4.99 13.66
C MET A 245 1.36 4.77 14.01
N ALA A 246 1.77 3.52 14.22
CA ALA A 246 3.16 3.18 14.50
C ALA A 246 4.08 3.48 13.30
N VAL A 247 3.65 3.11 12.08
CA VAL A 247 4.41 3.42 10.86
C VAL A 247 4.50 4.93 10.64
N ASP A 248 3.42 5.66 10.85
CA ASP A 248 3.39 7.12 10.72
C ASP A 248 4.35 7.78 11.73
N LEU A 249 4.33 7.38 13.00
CA LEU A 249 5.28 7.87 14.00
C LEU A 249 6.74 7.64 13.60
N ILE A 250 7.07 6.42 13.18
CA ILE A 250 8.42 6.06 12.74
C ILE A 250 8.82 6.86 11.49
N ALA A 251 7.91 7.03 10.53
CA ALA A 251 8.17 7.71 9.28
C ALA A 251 8.44 9.21 9.44
N ARG A 252 7.88 9.84 10.47
CA ARG A 252 8.13 11.25 10.81
C ARG A 252 9.58 11.48 11.25
N ASN A 253 10.22 10.47 11.86
CA ASN A 253 11.61 10.57 12.29
C ASN A 253 12.33 9.21 12.29
N THR A 254 12.58 8.66 11.11
CA THR A 254 13.21 7.34 10.90
C THR A 254 14.52 7.19 11.68
N ARG A 255 15.30 8.27 11.82
CA ARG A 255 16.61 8.23 12.52
C ARG A 255 16.48 8.02 14.02
N GLU A 256 15.48 8.61 14.69
CA GLU A 256 15.21 8.39 16.12
C GLU A 256 14.89 6.94 16.41
N TYR A 257 14.27 6.25 15.45
CA TYR A 257 13.90 4.84 15.55
C TYR A 257 14.97 3.89 14.99
N GLY A 258 16.17 4.42 14.65
CA GLY A 258 17.29 3.60 14.22
C GLY A 258 17.12 2.93 12.85
N LEU A 259 16.22 3.41 11.99
CA LEU A 259 16.04 2.88 10.65
C LEU A 259 17.10 3.46 9.70
N GLU A 260 17.76 2.59 8.95
CA GLU A 260 18.70 2.97 7.88
C GLU A 260 17.98 3.26 6.57
N VAL A 261 17.10 4.26 6.61
CA VAL A 261 16.35 4.72 5.44
C VAL A 261 16.54 6.21 5.28
N GLU A 262 16.99 6.63 4.11
CA GLU A 262 17.03 8.06 3.79
C GLU A 262 15.62 8.65 3.86
N PRO A 263 15.44 9.80 4.52
CA PRO A 263 14.18 10.52 4.50
C PRO A 263 13.73 10.76 3.07
N VAL A 264 12.44 10.53 2.79
CA VAL A 264 11.90 10.78 1.46
C VAL A 264 11.87 12.30 1.23
N SER A 265 12.66 12.77 0.29
CA SER A 265 12.54 14.15 -0.19
C SER A 265 11.37 14.23 -1.16
N TYR A 266 10.31 14.93 -0.76
CA TYR A 266 9.11 15.13 -1.60
C TYR A 266 9.37 16.01 -2.83
N ASN A 267 10.55 16.64 -2.92
CA ASN A 267 10.95 17.49 -4.03
C ASN A 267 11.89 16.77 -5.03
N GLN A 268 12.10 15.47 -4.89
CA GLN A 268 12.95 14.75 -5.85
C GLN A 268 12.27 14.65 -7.22
N PRO A 269 13.03 14.82 -8.33
CA PRO A 269 12.51 14.57 -9.66
C PRO A 269 12.01 13.13 -9.78
N ARG A 270 10.92 12.93 -10.53
CA ARG A 270 10.41 11.58 -10.82
C ARG A 270 11.47 10.81 -11.58
N PRO A 271 11.81 9.57 -11.18
CA PRO A 271 12.82 8.78 -11.89
C PRO A 271 12.28 8.17 -13.20
N TYR A 272 11.14 8.62 -13.67
CA TYR A 272 10.45 8.12 -14.86
C TYR A 272 9.63 9.23 -15.52
N HIS A 273 9.32 9.03 -16.79
CA HIS A 273 8.34 9.82 -17.52
C HIS A 273 7.21 8.92 -18.05
N LEU A 274 6.11 9.54 -18.45
CA LEU A 274 4.94 8.84 -18.98
C LEU A 274 4.98 8.81 -20.51
N ILE A 275 4.69 7.63 -21.07
CA ILE A 275 4.46 7.48 -22.51
C ILE A 275 3.10 6.82 -22.75
N ARG A 276 2.51 7.13 -23.88
CA ARG A 276 1.30 6.46 -24.36
C ARG A 276 1.63 5.45 -25.43
N VAL A 277 1.27 4.19 -25.21
CA VAL A 277 1.58 3.08 -26.12
C VAL A 277 0.31 2.43 -26.65
N LYS A 278 0.35 1.92 -27.89
CA LYS A 278 -0.81 1.27 -28.52
C LYS A 278 -1.14 -0.04 -27.81
N GLY A 279 -2.42 -0.36 -27.73
CA GLY A 279 -2.90 -1.66 -27.26
C GLY A 279 -2.33 -2.82 -28.05
N GLY A 280 -2.12 -3.94 -27.36
CA GLY A 280 -1.52 -5.15 -27.92
C GLY A 280 0.00 -5.12 -28.09
N MET A 281 0.68 -3.99 -27.89
CA MET A 281 2.13 -3.87 -28.03
C MET A 281 2.86 -4.72 -26.96
N LEU A 282 3.88 -5.47 -27.39
CA LEU A 282 4.72 -6.29 -26.51
C LEU A 282 5.67 -5.42 -25.68
N LEU A 283 5.85 -5.74 -24.39
CA LEU A 283 6.82 -5.06 -23.52
C LEU A 283 8.25 -5.11 -24.08
N SER A 284 8.63 -6.22 -24.73
CA SER A 284 9.94 -6.35 -25.38
C SER A 284 10.15 -5.35 -26.52
N ARG A 285 9.09 -5.04 -27.27
CA ARG A 285 9.14 -4.02 -28.33
C ARG A 285 9.25 -2.63 -27.73
N ILE A 286 8.46 -2.34 -26.70
CA ILE A 286 8.50 -1.06 -25.98
C ILE A 286 9.90 -0.85 -25.38
N ALA A 287 10.45 -1.85 -24.69
CA ALA A 287 11.77 -1.78 -24.09
C ALA A 287 12.86 -1.38 -25.09
N ARG A 288 12.84 -1.99 -26.30
CA ARG A 288 13.78 -1.61 -27.37
C ARG A 288 13.57 -0.18 -27.87
N MET A 289 12.30 0.27 -28.00
CA MET A 289 11.99 1.62 -28.49
C MET A 289 12.45 2.71 -27.52
N VAL A 290 12.41 2.46 -26.21
CA VAL A 290 12.79 3.42 -25.17
C VAL A 290 14.16 3.11 -24.54
N HIS A 291 14.95 2.23 -25.18
CA HIS A 291 16.32 1.86 -24.76
C HIS A 291 16.41 1.43 -23.29
N THR A 292 15.49 0.56 -22.85
CA THR A 292 15.45 0.03 -21.49
C THR A 292 15.25 -1.48 -21.46
N THR A 293 15.16 -2.06 -20.25
CA THR A 293 14.91 -3.49 -20.06
C THR A 293 13.42 -3.76 -19.80
N ILE A 294 12.97 -5.00 -20.07
CA ILE A 294 11.63 -5.46 -19.70
C ILE A 294 11.49 -5.44 -18.18
N TYR A 295 12.55 -5.71 -17.44
CA TYR A 295 12.58 -5.66 -15.98
C TYR A 295 12.25 -4.25 -15.48
N ALA A 296 12.93 -3.23 -15.96
CA ALA A 296 12.65 -1.83 -15.58
C ALA A 296 11.21 -1.42 -15.93
N LEU A 297 10.70 -1.83 -17.10
CA LEU A 297 9.30 -1.56 -17.47
C LEU A 297 8.31 -2.24 -16.52
N ARG A 298 8.54 -3.51 -16.14
CA ARG A 298 7.68 -4.23 -15.19
C ARG A 298 7.76 -3.62 -13.79
N TYR A 299 8.95 -3.24 -13.36
CA TYR A 299 9.16 -2.58 -12.07
C TYR A 299 8.34 -1.29 -11.95
N LEU A 300 8.40 -0.44 -12.98
CA LEU A 300 7.65 0.83 -13.01
C LEU A 300 6.15 0.66 -13.30
N ASN A 301 5.73 -0.48 -13.86
CA ASN A 301 4.34 -0.73 -14.25
C ASN A 301 3.82 -2.06 -13.67
N PRO A 302 3.76 -2.21 -12.35
CA PRO A 302 3.39 -3.49 -11.72
C PRO A 302 1.93 -3.89 -11.99
N ALA A 303 1.11 -2.97 -12.48
CA ALA A 303 -0.25 -3.27 -12.94
C ALA A 303 -0.29 -4.18 -14.17
N ILE A 304 0.75 -4.19 -15.00
CA ILE A 304 0.77 -4.98 -16.24
C ILE A 304 1.11 -6.44 -15.90
N LEU A 305 0.10 -7.32 -15.97
CA LEU A 305 0.22 -8.72 -15.55
C LEU A 305 0.83 -9.65 -16.61
N ARG A 306 0.88 -9.22 -17.87
CA ARG A 306 1.35 -10.00 -19.02
C ARG A 306 2.51 -9.30 -19.73
N ASP A 307 3.04 -9.91 -20.75
CA ASP A 307 4.15 -9.38 -21.54
C ASP A 307 3.74 -8.38 -22.64
N ARG A 308 2.49 -7.91 -22.59
CA ARG A 308 1.92 -6.94 -23.54
C ARG A 308 0.87 -6.06 -22.91
N ILE A 309 0.66 -4.91 -23.54
CA ILE A 309 -0.46 -4.01 -23.26
C ILE A 309 -1.79 -4.70 -23.62
N PRO A 310 -2.90 -4.47 -22.85
CA PRO A 310 -4.20 -5.05 -23.20
C PRO A 310 -4.58 -4.79 -24.65
N PRO A 311 -4.85 -5.82 -25.46
CA PRO A 311 -5.15 -5.63 -26.89
C PRO A 311 -6.46 -4.88 -27.17
N ALA A 312 -7.40 -4.92 -26.21
CA ALA A 312 -8.70 -4.27 -26.34
C ALA A 312 -8.67 -2.76 -26.08
N LEU A 313 -7.55 -2.21 -25.65
CA LEU A 313 -7.37 -0.77 -25.44
C LEU A 313 -6.81 -0.13 -26.70
N ASP A 314 -7.30 1.06 -27.08
CA ASP A 314 -6.68 1.86 -28.13
C ASP A 314 -5.25 2.26 -27.74
N SER A 315 -5.09 2.68 -26.49
CA SER A 315 -3.80 3.03 -25.93
C SER A 315 -3.76 2.82 -24.42
N TYR A 316 -2.55 2.73 -23.87
CA TYR A 316 -2.32 2.65 -22.42
C TYR A 316 -1.16 3.55 -22.04
N GLU A 317 -1.33 4.32 -20.98
CA GLU A 317 -0.28 5.17 -20.43
C GLU A 317 0.57 4.35 -19.46
N MET A 318 1.88 4.36 -19.67
CA MET A 318 2.83 3.64 -18.83
C MET A 318 4.07 4.46 -18.50
N ARG A 319 4.76 4.06 -17.45
CA ARG A 319 6.02 4.68 -17.01
C ARG A 319 7.20 4.04 -17.71
N VAL A 320 8.14 4.87 -18.13
CA VAL A 320 9.44 4.42 -18.63
C VAL A 320 10.55 5.14 -17.86
N PRO A 321 11.71 4.49 -17.60
CA PRO A 321 12.80 5.12 -16.86
C PRO A 321 13.24 6.42 -17.53
N ASP A 322 13.58 7.41 -16.72
CA ASP A 322 14.33 8.56 -17.22
C ASP A 322 15.77 8.13 -17.56
N ALA A 323 16.34 8.69 -18.61
CA ALA A 323 17.68 8.33 -19.08
C ALA A 323 18.76 8.48 -18.00
N GLN A 324 18.57 9.42 -17.07
CA GLN A 324 19.49 9.67 -15.95
C GLN A 324 19.27 8.72 -14.75
N SER A 325 18.18 7.96 -14.71
CA SER A 325 17.83 7.08 -13.59
C SER A 325 18.00 5.59 -13.90
N GLY A 326 18.60 5.25 -15.04
CA GLY A 326 18.79 3.87 -15.50
C GLY A 326 19.47 2.94 -14.47
N TRP A 327 20.31 3.48 -13.59
CA TRP A 327 20.98 2.76 -12.50
C TRP A 327 20.02 2.27 -11.41
N LEU A 328 18.87 2.95 -11.18
CA LEU A 328 17.88 2.57 -10.18
C LEU A 328 17.16 1.24 -10.52
N TYR A 329 17.28 0.78 -11.76
CA TYR A 329 16.54 -0.39 -12.26
C TYR A 329 17.46 -1.52 -12.73
N SER A 330 18.77 -1.41 -12.47
CA SER A 330 19.77 -2.39 -12.89
C SER A 330 20.00 -3.53 -11.90
N GLU A 331 19.57 -3.37 -10.65
CA GLU A 331 19.75 -4.37 -9.59
C GLU A 331 18.41 -4.97 -9.16
N PRO A 332 18.33 -6.31 -8.98
CA PRO A 332 17.19 -6.95 -8.32
C PRO A 332 17.23 -6.63 -6.82
N PHE A 333 16.12 -6.13 -6.27
CA PHE A 333 15.91 -5.95 -4.83
C PHE A 333 15.58 -7.26 -4.14
#